data_db2f3545a3ec7e3de8874fcbe50dbecc
#
_entry.id   db2f3545a3ec7e3de8874fcbe50dbecc
#
_cell.length_a   1.000
_cell.length_b   1.000
_cell.length_c   1.000
_cell.angle_alpha   90.00
_cell.angle_beta   90.00
_cell.angle_gamma   90.00
#
_symmetry.space_group_name_H-M   'P 1'
#
loop_
_entity.id
_entity.type
_entity.pdbx_description
1 polymer ?
#
loop_
_entity_poly.entity_id
_entity_poly.type
_entity_poly.pdbx_seq_one_letter_code
_entity_poly.pdbx_strand_id
1 'polypeptide(L)'
;MVSLSINGENSNGENDFGANDWLVEEMYEQYKVNPDSVDKEWWPILEKYHSTQGSNAAPAAPAAAPVAAAAPTAPATSTPAAPAAPMVAKTTRIEPKAQPIPAQAPVTESIATIASDDEEAEDQVNVLKGMAKALASNMDASIQVPTATSVRTIPAKLLIDNRIVINSHLSRTRGGKVSFTHILGFALVRALKEFPSQNVYYAEIDGKPSAVTPANVNFGLAIDIPKPDGTRALLVPNIKRAQRLNFAEFLTAYEDLVKKARDNKLTADDFAGSTVSLTNPGGIGTVHSVPRLMQGQGCIIGAGALDYPAEFQGMNEAALSKMGISKTITLTSTYDHRVIQGAGSGEFLKKVHELLLGQRGFYEEIFASLRIPYEPVLWVEDFDQDDNDDRSKASRIQELINAYRVRGHLMADVDPLEYQQRSHPDLNILNHGLSLWDLDRTFKTGGFGGKSKAPFRDTLKILRDSYCRTIGVEYMHIQDPAQRKWFQDNLERPYEKLSRDEQMRILGKLNEAEAFETFLQTKFV
;
A
#
# COMPACT_ATOMS: atom_id res chain seq x y z
N MET A 1 27.06 -15.45 -3.93
CA MET A 1 27.30 -16.29 -2.74
C MET A 1 27.81 -15.39 -1.63
N VAL A 2 26.94 -14.96 -0.75
CA VAL A 2 27.32 -14.37 0.53
C VAL A 2 26.58 -15.17 1.57
N SER A 3 27.34 -15.97 2.28
CA SER A 3 26.92 -16.85 3.36
C SER A 3 26.57 -15.97 4.56
N LEU A 4 25.31 -15.94 4.97
CA LEU A 4 24.88 -15.40 6.26
C LEU A 4 24.90 -16.54 7.27
N SER A 5 25.97 -16.58 8.07
CA SER A 5 26.05 -17.42 9.25
C SER A 5 25.09 -16.87 10.32
N ILE A 6 24.02 -17.61 10.59
CA ILE A 6 23.18 -17.39 11.76
C ILE A 6 23.72 -18.30 12.87
N ASN A 7 24.40 -17.73 13.82
CA ASN A 7 24.67 -18.38 15.13
C ASN A 7 23.93 -17.66 16.22
N GLY A 8 23.02 -18.37 16.86
CA GLY A 8 22.83 -18.63 18.24
C GLY A 8 22.16 -17.63 19.16
N GLU A 9 20.97 -18.07 19.59
CA GLU A 9 20.43 -17.93 20.95
C GLU A 9 20.34 -16.52 21.59
N ASN A 10 19.13 -15.92 21.59
CA ASN A 10 18.31 -15.72 22.78
C ASN A 10 17.04 -14.90 22.51
N SER A 11 15.93 -15.51 22.88
CA SER A 11 14.74 -15.01 23.57
C SER A 11 14.14 -13.64 23.22
N ASN A 12 12.83 -13.70 22.94
CA ASN A 12 11.83 -12.63 23.06
C ASN A 12 12.11 -11.33 22.29
N GLY A 13 11.78 -11.37 21.01
CA GLY A 13 11.62 -10.18 20.18
C GLY A 13 10.65 -10.50 19.08
N GLU A 14 9.53 -9.83 19.06
CA GLU A 14 8.60 -9.78 17.95
C GLU A 14 9.38 -9.61 16.65
N ASN A 15 9.05 -10.40 15.62
CA ASN A 15 9.66 -10.29 14.31
C ASN A 15 9.19 -8.96 13.68
N ASP A 16 9.81 -7.86 14.07
CA ASP A 16 9.61 -6.56 13.45
C ASP A 16 10.50 -6.46 12.21
N PHE A 17 9.90 -6.67 11.04
CA PHE A 17 10.57 -6.52 9.75
C PHE A 17 10.57 -5.06 9.26
N GLY A 18 10.03 -4.14 10.07
CA GLY A 18 10.05 -2.69 9.85
C GLY A 18 9.51 -2.30 8.46
N ALA A 19 10.21 -1.42 7.78
CA ALA A 19 9.82 -0.95 6.44
C ALA A 19 9.66 -2.08 5.38
N ASN A 20 10.06 -3.31 5.71
CA ASN A 20 9.99 -4.48 4.84
C ASN A 20 8.90 -5.48 5.24
N ASP A 21 8.07 -5.17 6.21
CA ASP A 21 6.98 -6.06 6.67
C ASP A 21 6.04 -6.46 5.51
N TRP A 22 5.80 -5.54 4.60
CA TRP A 22 5.11 -5.78 3.35
C TRP A 22 5.77 -6.83 2.44
N LEU A 23 7.12 -6.95 2.49
CA LEU A 23 7.86 -7.95 1.72
C LEU A 23 7.64 -9.35 2.30
N VAL A 24 7.63 -9.44 3.62
CA VAL A 24 7.38 -10.71 4.33
C VAL A 24 5.94 -11.17 4.12
N GLU A 25 4.97 -10.26 4.19
CA GLU A 25 3.56 -10.54 3.90
C GLU A 25 3.36 -11.06 2.47
N GLU A 26 4.03 -10.46 1.50
CA GLU A 26 3.93 -10.92 0.11
C GLU A 26 4.67 -12.25 -0.13
N MET A 27 5.83 -12.43 0.46
CA MET A 27 6.54 -13.72 0.39
C MET A 27 5.71 -14.81 1.09
N TYR A 28 5.00 -14.47 2.15
CA TYR A 28 4.09 -15.38 2.83
C TYR A 28 2.87 -15.74 1.96
N GLU A 29 2.27 -14.79 1.26
CA GLU A 29 1.20 -15.09 0.31
C GLU A 29 1.68 -15.97 -0.86
N GLN A 30 2.90 -15.75 -1.35
CA GLN A 30 3.53 -16.61 -2.35
C GLN A 30 3.83 -18.00 -1.79
N TYR A 31 4.33 -18.08 -0.55
CA TYR A 31 4.61 -19.32 0.15
C TYR A 31 3.36 -20.17 0.37
N LYS A 32 2.22 -19.54 0.74
CA LYS A 32 0.92 -20.22 0.86
C LYS A 32 0.43 -20.85 -0.45
N VAL A 33 0.69 -20.18 -1.57
CA VAL A 33 0.23 -20.65 -2.89
C VAL A 33 1.16 -21.72 -3.43
N ASN A 34 2.48 -21.54 -3.29
CA ASN A 34 3.49 -22.51 -3.69
C ASN A 34 4.77 -22.29 -2.88
N PRO A 35 5.09 -23.16 -1.88
CA PRO A 35 6.29 -23.02 -1.08
C PRO A 35 7.60 -22.96 -1.88
N ASP A 36 7.70 -23.67 -2.99
CA ASP A 36 8.89 -23.68 -3.85
C ASP A 36 9.08 -22.38 -4.66
N SER A 37 8.12 -21.46 -4.62
CA SER A 37 8.24 -20.14 -5.25
C SER A 37 9.06 -19.14 -4.43
N VAL A 38 9.36 -19.46 -3.18
CA VAL A 38 10.10 -18.63 -2.24
C VAL A 38 11.41 -19.34 -1.90
N ASP A 39 12.52 -18.58 -1.84
CA ASP A 39 13.82 -19.12 -1.49
C ASP A 39 13.77 -19.81 -0.11
N LYS A 40 14.35 -21.00 -0.01
CA LYS A 40 14.31 -21.87 1.18
C LYS A 40 14.88 -21.21 2.43
N GLU A 41 15.72 -20.20 2.28
CA GLU A 41 16.25 -19.40 3.40
C GLU A 41 15.14 -18.61 4.14
N TRP A 42 14.01 -18.34 3.49
CA TRP A 42 12.88 -17.63 4.07
C TRP A 42 11.86 -18.54 4.77
N TRP A 43 11.87 -19.83 4.52
CA TRP A 43 10.88 -20.76 5.06
C TRP A 43 10.73 -20.72 6.58
N PRO A 44 11.81 -20.74 7.38
CA PRO A 44 11.70 -20.66 8.84
C PRO A 44 11.07 -19.34 9.34
N ILE A 45 11.27 -18.25 8.60
CA ILE A 45 10.72 -16.93 8.91
C ILE A 45 9.23 -16.91 8.58
N LEU A 46 8.84 -17.46 7.44
CA LEU A 46 7.45 -17.50 6.98
C LEU A 46 6.59 -18.47 7.79
N GLU A 47 7.14 -19.60 8.23
CA GLU A 47 6.48 -20.53 9.14
C GLU A 47 6.23 -19.91 10.52
N LYS A 48 7.18 -19.13 11.01
CA LYS A 48 7.02 -18.38 12.26
C LYS A 48 5.99 -17.25 12.11
N TYR A 49 5.95 -16.59 10.98
CA TYR A 49 4.94 -15.59 10.64
C TYR A 49 3.52 -16.20 10.64
N HIS A 50 3.37 -17.43 10.15
CA HIS A 50 2.14 -18.21 10.22
C HIS A 50 1.69 -18.47 11.67
N SER A 51 2.61 -18.86 12.55
CA SER A 51 2.27 -19.17 13.95
C SER A 51 1.82 -17.95 14.73
N THR A 52 2.30 -16.76 14.37
CA THR A 52 1.93 -15.49 15.01
C THR A 52 0.55 -15.01 14.58
N GLN A 53 0.14 -15.24 13.34
CA GLN A 53 -1.24 -14.92 12.88
C GLN A 53 -2.30 -15.91 13.40
N GLY A 54 -1.92 -17.15 13.74
CA GLY A 54 -2.81 -18.17 14.27
C GLY A 54 -3.12 -18.04 15.77
N SER A 55 -2.42 -17.20 16.53
CA SER A 55 -2.53 -17.10 17.98
C SER A 55 -3.19 -15.83 18.52
N ASN A 56 -3.80 -14.99 17.70
CA ASN A 56 -4.60 -13.85 18.15
C ASN A 56 -6.00 -14.30 18.63
N ALA A 57 -6.04 -15.09 19.72
CA ALA A 57 -7.18 -15.17 20.63
C ALA A 57 -6.98 -14.08 21.69
N ALA A 58 -7.96 -13.19 21.79
CA ALA A 58 -7.95 -11.97 22.57
C ALA A 58 -7.52 -12.12 24.03
N PRO A 59 -6.71 -11.22 24.58
CA PRO A 59 -6.62 -11.03 26.03
C PRO A 59 -7.75 -10.13 26.53
N ALA A 60 -8.37 -10.58 27.63
CA ALA A 60 -9.44 -9.88 28.32
C ALA A 60 -8.97 -8.53 28.89
N ALA A 61 -9.84 -7.53 28.80
CA ALA A 61 -9.62 -6.19 29.31
C ALA A 61 -9.56 -6.16 30.86
N PRO A 62 -8.67 -5.35 31.46
CA PRO A 62 -8.75 -5.00 32.88
C PRO A 62 -9.76 -3.87 33.11
N ALA A 63 -10.52 -4.04 34.19
CA ALA A 63 -11.58 -3.15 34.65
C ALA A 63 -11.05 -1.75 35.02
N ALA A 64 -11.84 -0.75 34.64
CA ALA A 64 -11.64 0.64 35.03
C ALA A 64 -12.12 0.91 36.46
N ALA A 65 -11.31 1.64 37.24
CA ALA A 65 -11.74 2.27 38.47
C ALA A 65 -12.18 3.73 38.22
N PRO A 66 -13.12 4.27 39.02
CA PRO A 66 -13.83 5.49 38.67
C PRO A 66 -13.13 6.75 39.21
N VAL A 67 -13.17 7.84 38.47
CA VAL A 67 -12.88 9.18 38.95
C VAL A 67 -14.11 10.05 38.81
N ALA A 68 -14.44 10.71 39.91
CA ALA A 68 -15.63 11.51 40.12
C ALA A 68 -15.57 12.91 39.48
N ALA A 69 -16.69 13.31 38.99
CA ALA A 69 -17.44 14.56 39.01
C ALA A 69 -16.80 15.96 39.06
N ALA A 70 -17.26 16.80 38.18
CA ALA A 70 -17.89 18.09 38.58
C ALA A 70 -18.70 18.64 37.39
N ALA A 71 -19.98 18.93 37.66
CA ALA A 71 -20.89 19.67 36.78
C ALA A 71 -20.73 21.18 36.99
N PRO A 72 -21.23 22.01 36.04
CA PRO A 72 -22.28 22.93 36.45
C PRO A 72 -23.48 23.07 35.49
N THR A 73 -24.63 23.01 36.12
CA THR A 73 -25.90 23.73 35.98
C THR A 73 -26.40 24.29 34.65
N ALA A 74 -27.62 23.89 34.39
CA ALA A 74 -28.56 24.34 33.37
C ALA A 74 -29.14 25.77 33.64
N PRO A 75 -29.96 26.29 32.68
CA PRO A 75 -31.36 26.51 33.07
C PRO A 75 -32.40 26.00 32.07
N ALA A 76 -33.55 25.75 32.68
CA ALA A 76 -34.78 25.16 32.19
C ALA A 76 -35.62 26.02 31.27
N THR A 77 -36.53 25.38 30.53
CA THR A 77 -37.98 25.52 30.35
C THR A 77 -38.37 24.94 29.02
N SER A 78 -39.40 24.18 28.77
CA SER A 78 -40.76 24.02 29.23
C SER A 78 -41.37 22.79 28.54
N THR A 79 -42.14 22.02 29.27
CA THR A 79 -43.08 20.99 28.79
C THR A 79 -44.32 21.61 28.14
N PRO A 80 -45.08 20.90 27.23
CA PRO A 80 -46.11 20.01 27.76
C PRO A 80 -46.50 18.77 26.92
N ALA A 81 -47.11 17.83 27.66
CA ALA A 81 -48.21 16.94 27.35
C ALA A 81 -47.98 15.65 26.57
N ALA A 82 -48.15 14.54 27.30
CA ALA A 82 -48.49 13.19 26.78
C ALA A 82 -49.94 13.14 26.27
N PRO A 83 -50.31 12.11 25.47
CA PRO A 83 -51.02 11.01 26.10
C PRO A 83 -50.80 9.59 25.53
N ALA A 84 -51.13 8.67 26.44
CA ALA A 84 -51.73 7.32 26.24
C ALA A 84 -50.90 6.15 25.75
N ALA A 85 -50.67 5.22 26.66
CA ALA A 85 -50.39 3.82 26.41
C ALA A 85 -51.59 3.08 25.79
N PRO A 86 -51.34 1.94 25.10
CA PRO A 86 -51.91 0.72 25.62
C PRO A 86 -51.06 -0.57 25.50
N MET A 87 -51.29 -1.38 26.48
CA MET A 87 -51.40 -2.83 26.53
C MET A 87 -50.18 -3.74 26.43
N VAL A 88 -49.96 -4.37 27.55
CA VAL A 88 -49.16 -5.54 27.92
C VAL A 88 -49.47 -6.77 27.06
N ALA A 89 -48.44 -7.37 26.47
CA ALA A 89 -48.42 -8.79 26.07
C ALA A 89 -47.42 -9.53 26.95
N LYS A 90 -47.92 -10.53 27.69
CA LYS A 90 -47.15 -11.45 28.52
C LYS A 90 -46.25 -12.30 27.62
N THR A 91 -44.95 -12.24 27.81
CA THR A 91 -44.02 -13.25 27.29
C THR A 91 -43.44 -14.03 28.44
N THR A 92 -43.63 -15.30 28.39
CA THR A 92 -43.23 -16.32 29.36
C THR A 92 -41.70 -16.43 29.38
N ARG A 93 -41.13 -16.16 30.53
CA ARG A 93 -39.67 -16.31 30.79
C ARG A 93 -39.37 -17.81 30.98
N ILE A 94 -38.57 -18.38 30.09
CA ILE A 94 -37.96 -19.70 30.27
C ILE A 94 -36.64 -19.49 30.97
N GLU A 95 -36.52 -19.94 32.21
CA GLU A 95 -35.24 -19.97 32.95
C GLU A 95 -34.40 -21.16 32.46
N PRO A 96 -33.12 -20.98 32.11
CA PRO A 96 -32.22 -22.12 31.93
C PRO A 96 -31.73 -22.62 33.29
N LYS A 97 -31.94 -23.88 33.53
CA LYS A 97 -31.52 -24.65 34.71
C LYS A 97 -29.98 -24.69 34.77
N ALA A 98 -29.39 -24.06 35.76
CA ALA A 98 -27.96 -24.10 36.04
C ALA A 98 -27.52 -25.52 36.45
N GLN A 99 -26.54 -26.09 35.77
CA GLN A 99 -25.82 -27.27 36.22
C GLN A 99 -24.66 -26.83 37.14
N PRO A 100 -24.36 -27.57 38.20
CA PRO A 100 -23.28 -27.20 39.13
C PRO A 100 -21.91 -27.46 38.51
N ILE A 101 -21.07 -26.44 38.51
CA ILE A 101 -19.65 -26.49 38.13
C ILE A 101 -18.88 -27.15 39.30
N PRO A 102 -18.02 -28.17 39.06
CA PRO A 102 -17.18 -28.73 40.09
C PRO A 102 -16.20 -27.70 40.62
N ALA A 103 -16.12 -27.57 41.94
CA ALA A 103 -15.14 -26.68 42.59
C ALA A 103 -13.72 -27.16 42.30
N GLN A 104 -12.97 -26.34 41.58
CA GLN A 104 -11.52 -26.47 41.46
C GLN A 104 -10.88 -25.98 42.76
N ALA A 105 -9.94 -26.79 43.27
CA ALA A 105 -9.13 -26.47 44.44
C ALA A 105 -8.29 -25.22 44.18
N PRO A 106 -7.97 -24.41 45.20
CA PRO A 106 -7.17 -23.21 45.03
C PRO A 106 -5.74 -23.59 44.62
N VAL A 107 -5.39 -23.19 43.38
CA VAL A 107 -4.00 -23.22 42.93
C VAL A 107 -3.30 -22.07 43.66
N THR A 108 -2.47 -22.41 44.65
CA THR A 108 -1.54 -21.47 45.29
C THR A 108 -0.45 -21.19 44.24
N GLU A 109 -0.62 -20.16 43.45
CA GLU A 109 0.49 -19.62 42.69
C GLU A 109 1.52 -19.07 43.69
N SER A 110 2.64 -19.76 43.77
CA SER A 110 3.84 -19.20 44.37
C SER A 110 4.22 -17.96 43.56
N ILE A 111 4.04 -16.80 44.17
CA ILE A 111 4.69 -15.58 43.68
C ILE A 111 6.19 -15.88 43.75
N ALA A 112 6.79 -16.18 42.61
CA ALA A 112 8.23 -16.22 42.49
C ALA A 112 8.70 -14.81 42.86
N THR A 113 9.34 -14.72 44.01
CA THR A 113 10.09 -13.54 44.44
C THR A 113 11.07 -13.26 43.31
N ILE A 114 10.86 -12.18 42.57
CA ILE A 114 11.88 -11.65 41.68
C ILE A 114 13.03 -11.30 42.59
N ALA A 115 14.07 -12.13 42.54
CA ALA A 115 15.34 -11.80 43.16
C ALA A 115 15.80 -10.49 42.52
N SER A 116 15.87 -9.45 43.29
CA SER A 116 16.52 -8.21 42.91
C SER A 116 18.02 -8.53 42.78
N ASP A 117 18.48 -8.87 41.60
CA ASP A 117 19.86 -8.70 41.22
C ASP A 117 20.07 -7.18 41.09
N ASP A 118 20.25 -6.50 42.21
CA ASP A 118 20.81 -5.17 42.30
C ASP A 118 22.33 -5.24 41.98
N GLU A 119 22.69 -5.71 40.78
CA GLU A 119 23.91 -5.26 40.15
C GLU A 119 23.59 -3.86 39.61
N GLU A 120 24.16 -2.84 40.20
CA GLU A 120 24.15 -1.47 39.66
C GLU A 120 24.67 -1.56 38.23
N ALA A 121 23.75 -1.54 37.27
CA ALA A 121 24.10 -1.52 35.85
C ALA A 121 24.85 -0.20 35.59
N GLU A 122 26.13 -0.28 35.30
CA GLU A 122 26.95 0.89 34.96
C GLU A 122 26.46 1.45 33.60
N ASP A 123 26.31 2.76 33.54
CA ASP A 123 25.95 3.47 32.30
C ASP A 123 26.95 3.16 31.18
N GLN A 124 26.47 2.67 30.05
CA GLN A 124 27.31 2.44 28.87
C GLN A 124 27.51 3.75 28.10
N VAL A 125 28.72 4.29 28.12
CA VAL A 125 29.09 5.50 27.38
C VAL A 125 29.71 5.13 26.03
N ASN A 126 29.00 5.41 24.93
CA ASN A 126 29.49 5.21 23.57
C ASN A 126 29.78 6.56 22.89
N VAL A 127 31.03 6.80 22.53
CA VAL A 127 31.45 8.04 21.84
C VAL A 127 30.96 7.98 20.38
N LEU A 128 30.12 8.95 19.98
CA LEU A 128 29.65 9.09 18.62
C LEU A 128 30.78 9.43 17.66
N LYS A 129 30.96 8.62 16.61
CA LYS A 129 32.00 8.81 15.57
C LYS A 129 31.38 8.78 14.17
N GLY A 130 32.06 9.36 13.17
CA GLY A 130 31.65 9.32 11.77
C GLY A 130 30.24 9.88 11.54
N MET A 131 29.37 9.11 10.90
CA MET A 131 28.00 9.51 10.57
C MET A 131 27.14 9.83 11.79
N ALA A 132 27.30 9.11 12.90
CA ALA A 132 26.53 9.38 14.12
C ALA A 132 26.87 10.75 14.73
N LYS A 133 28.15 11.15 14.69
CA LYS A 133 28.58 12.50 15.10
C LYS A 133 28.03 13.57 14.14
N ALA A 134 28.06 13.34 12.83
CA ALA A 134 27.51 14.25 11.85
C ALA A 134 25.98 14.42 12.01
N LEU A 135 25.26 13.32 12.28
CA LEU A 135 23.84 13.37 12.57
C LEU A 135 23.54 14.22 13.81
N ALA A 136 24.26 14.01 14.92
CA ALA A 136 24.10 14.80 16.13
C ALA A 136 24.31 16.29 15.87
N SER A 137 25.38 16.66 15.17
CA SER A 137 25.65 18.05 14.80
C SER A 137 24.56 18.64 13.88
N ASN A 138 24.02 17.86 12.94
CA ASN A 138 22.91 18.30 12.08
C ASN A 138 21.61 18.47 12.89
N MET A 139 21.36 17.64 13.89
CA MET A 139 20.20 17.79 14.77
C MET A 139 20.30 19.02 15.64
N ASP A 140 21.48 19.31 16.20
CA ASP A 140 21.75 20.56 16.95
C ASP A 140 21.50 21.79 16.06
N ALA A 141 22.00 21.77 14.83
CA ALA A 141 21.75 22.85 13.87
C ALA A 141 20.26 22.98 13.51
N SER A 142 19.52 21.88 13.46
CA SER A 142 18.09 21.89 13.13
C SER A 142 17.21 22.56 14.19
N ILE A 143 17.67 22.63 15.46
CA ILE A 143 16.97 23.31 16.56
C ILE A 143 16.83 24.81 16.28
N GLN A 144 17.77 25.41 15.54
CA GLN A 144 17.76 26.83 15.20
C GLN A 144 16.71 27.21 14.15
N VAL A 145 16.06 26.23 13.54
CA VAL A 145 15.01 26.46 12.51
C VAL A 145 13.64 26.52 13.18
N PRO A 146 12.92 27.66 13.13
CA PRO A 146 11.57 27.78 13.66
C PRO A 146 10.60 27.01 12.73
N THR A 147 10.29 25.77 13.10
CA THR A 147 9.43 24.91 12.29
C THR A 147 7.96 24.98 12.70
N ALA A 148 7.07 24.84 11.70
CA ALA A 148 5.67 24.50 11.91
C ALA A 148 5.30 23.26 11.09
N THR A 149 4.18 22.61 11.40
CA THR A 149 3.76 21.38 10.73
C THR A 149 2.28 21.44 10.37
N SER A 150 1.99 21.21 9.09
CA SER A 150 0.66 20.96 8.59
C SER A 150 0.41 19.47 8.51
N VAL A 151 -0.80 19.02 8.84
CA VAL A 151 -1.19 17.60 8.85
C VAL A 151 -2.44 17.41 7.98
N ARG A 152 -2.45 16.36 7.17
CA ARG A 152 -3.61 16.01 6.34
C ARG A 152 -3.78 14.49 6.24
N THR A 153 -4.96 14.00 6.62
CA THR A 153 -5.36 12.61 6.43
C THR A 153 -6.05 12.45 5.06
N ILE A 154 -5.71 11.40 4.35
CA ILE A 154 -6.12 11.14 2.97
C ILE A 154 -6.72 9.73 2.89
N PRO A 155 -7.90 9.55 2.25
CA PRO A 155 -8.42 8.22 1.95
C PRO A 155 -7.48 7.46 1.01
N ALA A 156 -7.10 6.24 1.37
CA ALA A 156 -6.09 5.48 0.63
C ALA A 156 -6.68 4.44 -0.33
N LYS A 157 -8.01 4.29 -0.39
CA LYS A 157 -8.68 3.26 -1.21
C LYS A 157 -8.20 3.27 -2.66
N LEU A 158 -8.24 4.43 -3.33
CA LEU A 158 -7.84 4.56 -4.71
C LEU A 158 -6.35 4.28 -4.92
N LEU A 159 -5.50 4.75 -4.00
CA LEU A 159 -4.06 4.48 -4.00
C LEU A 159 -3.77 2.98 -3.91
N ILE A 160 -4.46 2.27 -3.01
CA ILE A 160 -4.34 0.81 -2.83
C ILE A 160 -4.76 0.09 -4.10
N ASP A 161 -5.94 0.41 -4.64
CA ASP A 161 -6.51 -0.28 -5.78
C ASP A 161 -5.68 -0.11 -7.04
N ASN A 162 -5.26 1.11 -7.37
CA ASN A 162 -4.39 1.35 -8.51
C ASN A 162 -3.01 0.70 -8.34
N ARG A 163 -2.43 0.72 -7.13
CA ARG A 163 -1.17 0.00 -6.88
C ARG A 163 -1.32 -1.51 -7.11
N ILE A 164 -2.42 -2.14 -6.68
CA ILE A 164 -2.69 -3.56 -6.94
C ILE A 164 -2.72 -3.82 -8.45
N VAL A 165 -3.42 -2.99 -9.22
CA VAL A 165 -3.48 -3.11 -10.69
C VAL A 165 -2.11 -2.95 -11.32
N ILE A 166 -1.34 -1.94 -10.92
CA ILE A 166 0.02 -1.70 -11.41
C ILE A 166 0.92 -2.92 -11.14
N ASN A 167 0.96 -3.40 -9.90
CA ASN A 167 1.79 -4.54 -9.52
C ASN A 167 1.36 -5.84 -10.21
N SER A 168 0.06 -6.04 -10.40
CA SER A 168 -0.46 -7.15 -11.17
C SER A 168 0.04 -7.13 -12.62
N HIS A 169 0.07 -5.95 -13.26
CA HIS A 169 0.64 -5.79 -14.61
C HIS A 169 2.16 -6.03 -14.63
N LEU A 170 2.91 -5.40 -13.71
CA LEU A 170 4.37 -5.52 -13.66
C LEU A 170 4.83 -6.96 -13.44
N SER A 171 4.13 -7.72 -12.59
CA SER A 171 4.46 -9.14 -12.34
C SER A 171 4.40 -10.02 -13.59
N ARG A 172 3.60 -9.63 -14.58
CA ARG A 172 3.40 -10.36 -15.85
C ARG A 172 4.29 -9.89 -16.98
N THR A 173 4.81 -8.67 -16.87
CA THR A 173 5.63 -8.04 -17.91
C THR A 173 7.10 -8.02 -17.50
N ARG A 174 7.64 -6.84 -17.23
CA ARG A 174 9.07 -6.63 -16.94
C ARG A 174 9.51 -7.03 -15.53
N GLY A 175 8.58 -7.38 -14.65
CA GLY A 175 8.87 -7.57 -13.23
C GLY A 175 9.01 -6.22 -12.49
N GLY A 176 9.49 -6.29 -11.24
CA GLY A 176 9.56 -5.14 -10.34
C GLY A 176 8.25 -4.93 -9.60
N LYS A 177 8.27 -3.99 -8.66
CA LYS A 177 7.13 -3.71 -7.77
C LYS A 177 7.08 -2.24 -7.40
N VAL A 178 5.89 -1.67 -7.44
CA VAL A 178 5.61 -0.30 -6.99
C VAL A 178 5.15 -0.33 -5.54
N SER A 179 5.86 0.37 -4.66
CA SER A 179 5.46 0.60 -3.27
C SER A 179 4.55 1.84 -3.16
N PHE A 180 3.88 1.99 -2.03
CA PHE A 180 3.12 3.21 -1.72
C PHE A 180 4.04 4.44 -1.71
N THR A 181 5.26 4.31 -1.21
CA THR A 181 6.23 5.41 -1.14
C THR A 181 6.62 5.93 -2.53
N HIS A 182 6.66 5.06 -3.55
CA HIS A 182 6.90 5.48 -4.93
C HIS A 182 5.78 6.38 -5.46
N ILE A 183 4.52 6.00 -5.25
CA ILE A 183 3.37 6.79 -5.71
C ILE A 183 3.25 8.09 -4.91
N LEU A 184 3.44 8.03 -3.58
CA LEU A 184 3.45 9.21 -2.71
C LEU A 184 4.56 10.19 -3.11
N GLY A 185 5.79 9.69 -3.29
CA GLY A 185 6.93 10.52 -3.72
C GLY A 185 6.67 11.19 -5.06
N PHE A 186 6.11 10.46 -6.02
CA PHE A 186 5.77 11.02 -7.32
C PHE A 186 4.65 12.07 -7.22
N ALA A 187 3.62 11.85 -6.40
CA ALA A 187 2.57 12.85 -6.14
C ALA A 187 3.14 14.13 -5.51
N LEU A 188 4.06 13.99 -4.56
CA LEU A 188 4.76 15.13 -3.95
C LEU A 188 5.58 15.91 -4.99
N VAL A 189 6.35 15.24 -5.84
CA VAL A 189 7.13 15.87 -6.90
C VAL A 189 6.21 16.59 -7.90
N ARG A 190 5.07 16.00 -8.26
CA ARG A 190 4.08 16.66 -9.14
C ARG A 190 3.45 17.89 -8.47
N ALA A 191 3.11 17.80 -7.18
CA ALA A 191 2.61 18.95 -6.43
C ALA A 191 3.66 20.06 -6.29
N LEU A 192 4.93 19.74 -6.04
CA LEU A 192 6.03 20.71 -5.96
C LEU A 192 6.24 21.49 -7.26
N LYS A 193 5.93 20.90 -8.40
CA LYS A 193 5.98 21.58 -9.70
C LYS A 193 4.97 22.74 -9.78
N GLU A 194 3.82 22.59 -9.13
CA GLU A 194 2.76 23.62 -9.06
C GLU A 194 2.96 24.57 -7.87
N PHE A 195 3.63 24.12 -6.82
CA PHE A 195 3.89 24.87 -5.60
C PHE A 195 5.40 25.06 -5.35
N PRO A 196 6.11 25.84 -6.19
CA PRO A 196 7.54 26.08 -6.01
C PRO A 196 7.86 26.78 -4.68
N SER A 197 6.89 27.46 -4.07
CA SER A 197 6.99 28.04 -2.73
C SER A 197 7.22 27.02 -1.61
N GLN A 198 6.98 25.72 -1.86
CA GLN A 198 7.31 24.65 -0.92
C GLN A 198 8.72 24.08 -1.16
N ASN A 199 9.37 24.46 -2.29
CA ASN A 199 10.75 24.12 -2.61
C ASN A 199 11.67 25.31 -2.36
N VAL A 200 11.53 25.97 -1.20
CA VAL A 200 12.28 27.17 -0.82
C VAL A 200 12.99 26.92 0.51
N TYR A 201 14.19 27.48 0.70
CA TYR A 201 14.88 27.42 1.98
C TYR A 201 15.41 28.80 2.40
N TYR A 202 15.61 28.98 3.70
CA TYR A 202 16.22 30.18 4.26
C TYR A 202 17.75 30.11 4.19
N ALA A 203 18.36 31.18 3.77
CA ALA A 203 19.82 31.39 3.83
C ALA A 203 20.15 32.85 4.14
N GLU A 204 21.31 33.09 4.74
CA GLU A 204 21.90 34.41 4.81
C GLU A 204 22.88 34.60 3.65
N ILE A 205 22.58 35.54 2.77
CA ILE A 205 23.43 35.88 1.60
C ILE A 205 23.92 37.31 1.79
N ASP A 206 25.23 37.47 1.84
CA ASP A 206 25.90 38.77 2.11
C ASP A 206 25.36 39.45 3.39
N GLY A 207 25.15 38.66 4.45
CA GLY A 207 24.63 39.14 5.73
C GLY A 207 23.14 39.56 5.70
N LYS A 208 22.40 39.21 4.63
CA LYS A 208 20.98 39.52 4.49
C LYS A 208 20.11 38.24 4.55
N PRO A 209 19.02 38.22 5.33
CA PRO A 209 18.09 37.11 5.34
C PRO A 209 17.44 37.00 3.96
N SER A 210 17.54 35.81 3.36
CA SER A 210 17.10 35.54 1.99
C SER A 210 16.32 34.25 1.89
N ALA A 211 15.23 34.26 1.09
CA ALA A 211 14.54 33.05 0.67
C ALA A 211 15.10 32.58 -0.66
N VAL A 212 15.66 31.38 -0.71
CA VAL A 212 16.27 30.80 -1.90
C VAL A 212 15.35 29.76 -2.48
N THR A 213 14.94 29.94 -3.74
CA THR A 213 14.14 28.94 -4.48
C THR A 213 15.06 28.17 -5.43
N PRO A 214 15.34 26.89 -5.17
CA PRO A 214 16.16 26.07 -6.07
C PRO A 214 15.51 25.92 -7.45
N ALA A 215 16.32 25.93 -8.50
CA ALA A 215 15.85 25.76 -9.89
C ALA A 215 15.31 24.34 -10.16
N ASN A 216 15.68 23.37 -9.33
CA ASN A 216 15.28 21.97 -9.46
C ASN A 216 14.76 21.42 -8.12
N VAL A 217 13.90 20.42 -8.23
CA VAL A 217 13.50 19.58 -7.09
C VAL A 217 14.45 18.39 -7.01
N ASN A 218 15.34 18.41 -6.03
CA ASN A 218 16.16 17.25 -5.67
C ASN A 218 15.49 16.56 -4.50
N PHE A 219 14.81 15.46 -4.79
CA PHE A 219 13.88 14.81 -3.87
C PHE A 219 14.58 13.80 -2.99
N GLY A 220 14.78 14.13 -1.73
CA GLY A 220 15.43 13.29 -0.71
C GLY A 220 14.53 12.14 -0.25
N LEU A 221 15.13 10.97 -0.10
CA LEU A 221 14.47 9.75 0.35
C LEU A 221 15.10 9.29 1.67
N ALA A 222 14.36 9.29 2.74
CA ALA A 222 14.82 8.72 4.00
C ALA A 222 14.78 7.19 3.92
N ILE A 223 15.95 6.58 3.81
CA ILE A 223 16.14 5.13 3.73
C ILE A 223 16.72 4.65 5.06
N ASP A 224 16.00 3.78 5.73
CA ASP A 224 16.41 3.17 6.98
C ASP A 224 17.02 1.78 6.70
N ILE A 225 18.26 1.57 7.13
CA ILE A 225 19.02 0.34 6.86
C ILE A 225 19.37 -0.30 8.21
N PRO A 226 18.88 -1.52 8.49
CA PRO A 226 19.33 -2.29 9.63
C PRO A 226 20.78 -2.71 9.43
N LYS A 227 21.60 -2.57 10.48
CA LYS A 227 23.00 -3.03 10.50
C LYS A 227 23.12 -4.39 11.19
N PRO A 228 24.19 -5.15 10.89
CA PRO A 228 24.43 -6.45 11.51
C PRO A 228 24.59 -6.40 13.05
N ASP A 229 24.95 -5.23 13.59
CA ASP A 229 25.10 -4.99 15.03
C ASP A 229 23.77 -4.66 15.74
N GLY A 230 22.62 -4.78 15.04
CA GLY A 230 21.30 -4.44 15.56
C GLY A 230 20.99 -2.94 15.57
N THR A 231 21.95 -2.08 15.21
CA THR A 231 21.72 -0.65 15.06
C THR A 231 21.12 -0.33 13.70
N ARG A 232 20.50 0.86 13.57
CA ARG A 232 19.91 1.32 12.31
C ARG A 232 20.66 2.55 11.80
N ALA A 233 20.82 2.66 10.48
CA ALA A 233 21.38 3.83 9.84
C ALA A 233 20.34 4.49 8.95
N LEU A 234 20.04 5.75 9.23
CA LEU A 234 19.17 6.58 8.37
C LEU A 234 20.02 7.32 7.35
N LEU A 235 19.78 7.04 6.09
CA LEU A 235 20.43 7.72 4.94
C LEU A 235 19.37 8.51 4.18
N VAL A 236 19.74 9.71 3.68
CA VAL A 236 18.80 10.55 2.93
C VAL A 236 19.43 10.95 1.58
N PRO A 237 19.69 10.00 0.67
CA PRO A 237 20.07 10.32 -0.69
C PRO A 237 18.92 10.99 -1.46
N ASN A 238 19.21 11.62 -2.61
CA ASN A 238 18.18 12.32 -3.36
C ASN A 238 18.16 11.97 -4.85
N ILE A 239 16.96 12.01 -5.42
CA ILE A 239 16.72 11.94 -6.87
C ILE A 239 16.88 13.34 -7.43
N LYS A 240 17.90 13.54 -8.26
CA LYS A 240 18.19 14.82 -8.89
C LYS A 240 17.14 15.19 -9.92
N ARG A 241 16.73 16.46 -9.96
CA ARG A 241 15.78 17.02 -10.95
C ARG A 241 14.50 16.19 -11.08
N ALA A 242 13.99 15.68 -9.99
CA ALA A 242 12.85 14.76 -9.94
C ALA A 242 11.61 15.28 -10.69
N GLN A 243 11.40 16.62 -10.74
CA GLN A 243 10.26 17.23 -11.44
C GLN A 243 10.27 17.01 -12.97
N ARG A 244 11.40 16.58 -13.56
CA ARG A 244 11.52 16.32 -15.00
C ARG A 244 11.22 14.86 -15.39
N LEU A 245 11.25 13.96 -14.42
CA LEU A 245 11.08 12.53 -14.65
C LEU A 245 9.62 12.17 -14.82
N ASN A 246 9.32 11.23 -15.72
CA ASN A 246 8.07 10.52 -15.71
C ASN A 246 8.07 9.46 -14.60
N PHE A 247 6.95 8.76 -14.37
CA PHE A 247 6.87 7.82 -13.26
C PHE A 247 7.82 6.62 -13.40
N ALA A 248 8.01 6.10 -14.60
CA ALA A 248 8.92 4.97 -14.83
C ALA A 248 10.38 5.34 -14.59
N GLU A 249 10.79 6.54 -15.01
CA GLU A 249 12.12 7.08 -14.75
C GLU A 249 12.33 7.38 -13.25
N PHE A 250 11.32 7.97 -12.60
CA PHE A 250 11.33 8.22 -11.15
C PHE A 250 11.45 6.91 -10.36
N LEU A 251 10.69 5.88 -10.73
CA LEU A 251 10.75 4.55 -10.12
C LEU A 251 12.15 3.94 -10.26
N THR A 252 12.73 4.01 -11.46
CA THR A 252 14.08 3.48 -11.72
C THR A 252 15.13 4.21 -10.87
N ALA A 253 15.08 5.55 -10.84
CA ALA A 253 16.01 6.34 -10.03
C ALA A 253 15.85 6.06 -8.52
N TYR A 254 14.62 5.86 -8.07
CA TYR A 254 14.34 5.48 -6.68
C TYR A 254 14.95 4.11 -6.32
N GLU A 255 14.68 3.09 -7.15
CA GLU A 255 15.17 1.72 -6.93
C GLU A 255 16.71 1.67 -6.99
N ASP A 256 17.34 2.43 -7.89
CA ASP A 256 18.80 2.54 -7.97
C ASP A 256 19.41 3.13 -6.68
N LEU A 257 18.80 4.17 -6.11
CA LEU A 257 19.27 4.74 -4.84
C LEU A 257 19.09 3.73 -3.68
N VAL A 258 17.97 3.05 -3.61
CA VAL A 258 17.73 2.02 -2.59
C VAL A 258 18.74 0.87 -2.73
N LYS A 259 19.02 0.44 -3.95
CA LYS A 259 20.03 -0.59 -4.23
C LYS A 259 21.43 -0.13 -3.83
N LYS A 260 21.85 1.07 -4.24
CA LYS A 260 23.13 1.66 -3.83
C LYS A 260 23.25 1.77 -2.31
N ALA A 261 22.16 2.15 -1.62
CA ALA A 261 22.12 2.25 -0.18
C ALA A 261 22.35 0.87 0.50
N ARG A 262 21.67 -0.16 0.02
CA ARG A 262 21.82 -1.55 0.52
C ARG A 262 23.21 -2.11 0.22
N ASP A 263 23.76 -1.82 -0.96
CA ASP A 263 25.08 -2.27 -1.39
C ASP A 263 26.21 -1.42 -0.77
N ASN A 264 25.89 -0.41 0.04
CA ASN A 264 26.84 0.55 0.62
C ASN A 264 27.69 1.30 -0.44
N LYS A 265 27.05 1.63 -1.60
CA LYS A 265 27.68 2.25 -2.77
C LYS A 265 27.20 3.70 -3.00
N LEU A 266 26.54 4.32 -2.02
CA LEU A 266 26.17 5.73 -2.09
C LEU A 266 27.42 6.61 -2.07
N THR A 267 27.43 7.62 -2.92
CA THR A 267 28.50 8.62 -3.04
C THR A 267 28.10 9.95 -2.40
N ALA A 268 29.05 10.83 -2.15
CA ALA A 268 28.76 12.18 -1.61
C ALA A 268 27.79 12.96 -2.51
N ASP A 269 27.83 12.77 -3.84
CA ASP A 269 26.92 13.40 -4.78
C ASP A 269 25.46 12.92 -4.60
N ASP A 270 25.23 11.66 -4.23
CA ASP A 270 23.89 11.14 -3.98
C ASP A 270 23.20 11.87 -2.81
N PHE A 271 23.96 12.47 -1.89
CA PHE A 271 23.45 13.23 -0.73
C PHE A 271 23.36 14.73 -0.96
N ALA A 272 24.20 15.27 -1.84
CA ALA A 272 24.34 16.71 -2.00
C ALA A 272 23.08 17.37 -2.57
N GLY A 273 22.73 18.55 -2.04
CA GLY A 273 21.73 19.45 -2.62
C GLY A 273 20.28 18.97 -2.56
N SER A 274 19.91 18.16 -1.58
CA SER A 274 18.51 17.79 -1.32
C SER A 274 17.68 19.02 -0.99
N THR A 275 16.54 19.22 -1.65
CA THR A 275 15.69 20.41 -1.47
C THR A 275 14.42 20.12 -0.66
N VAL A 276 13.80 18.98 -0.87
CA VAL A 276 12.65 18.46 -0.11
C VAL A 276 12.86 16.99 0.15
N SER A 277 12.50 16.50 1.32
CA SER A 277 12.68 15.09 1.68
C SER A 277 11.35 14.41 2.05
N LEU A 278 11.26 13.11 1.77
CA LEU A 278 10.20 12.23 2.22
C LEU A 278 10.75 11.21 3.22
N THR A 279 10.12 11.13 4.38
CA THR A 279 10.34 10.06 5.36
C THR A 279 9.07 9.26 5.55
N ASN A 280 9.19 7.94 5.70
CA ASN A 280 8.04 7.04 5.85
C ASN A 280 8.16 6.18 7.12
N PRO A 281 7.85 6.72 8.30
CA PRO A 281 7.78 5.94 9.53
C PRO A 281 6.51 5.08 9.64
N GLY A 282 5.60 5.17 8.66
CA GLY A 282 4.36 4.40 8.64
C GLY A 282 4.58 2.89 8.51
N GLY A 283 5.74 2.46 7.97
CA GLY A 283 6.10 1.04 7.88
C GLY A 283 6.22 0.33 9.23
N ILE A 284 6.45 1.06 10.31
CA ILE A 284 6.50 0.56 11.69
C ILE A 284 5.25 0.94 12.52
N GLY A 285 4.15 1.32 11.84
CA GLY A 285 2.88 1.65 12.50
C GLY A 285 2.76 3.08 13.03
N THR A 286 3.75 3.95 12.80
CA THR A 286 3.66 5.37 13.23
C THR A 286 2.59 6.10 12.44
N VAL A 287 1.53 6.57 13.09
CA VAL A 287 0.39 7.24 12.42
C VAL A 287 0.80 8.57 11.78
N HIS A 288 1.59 9.36 12.48
CA HIS A 288 2.21 10.59 11.95
C HIS A 288 3.46 10.94 12.77
N SER A 289 4.39 11.65 12.14
CA SER A 289 5.61 12.14 12.77
C SER A 289 5.84 13.61 12.42
N VAL A 290 6.61 14.30 13.25
CA VAL A 290 7.07 15.67 13.01
C VAL A 290 8.59 15.61 12.84
N PRO A 291 9.07 15.30 11.61
CA PRO A 291 10.50 15.14 11.38
C PRO A 291 11.22 16.49 11.44
N ARG A 292 12.50 16.47 11.80
CA ARG A 292 13.36 17.67 11.81
C ARG A 292 13.84 17.99 10.42
N LEU A 293 13.93 19.29 10.12
CA LEU A 293 14.50 19.79 8.86
C LEU A 293 16.02 19.64 8.83
N MET A 294 16.54 19.21 7.71
CA MET A 294 17.98 19.29 7.43
C MET A 294 18.34 20.68 6.91
N GLN A 295 19.58 21.09 7.12
CA GLN A 295 20.07 22.37 6.57
C GLN A 295 19.91 22.42 5.05
N GLY A 296 19.51 23.58 4.53
CA GLY A 296 19.27 23.80 3.10
C GLY A 296 17.96 23.23 2.56
N GLN A 297 17.07 22.72 3.44
CA GLN A 297 15.72 22.28 3.08
C GLN A 297 14.68 23.20 3.71
N GLY A 298 13.64 23.53 2.93
CA GLY A 298 12.52 24.32 3.42
C GLY A 298 11.39 23.47 3.99
N CYS A 299 11.23 22.24 3.51
CA CYS A 299 10.24 21.32 4.07
C CYS A 299 10.67 19.86 4.00
N ILE A 300 10.09 19.05 4.90
CA ILE A 300 10.18 17.60 4.93
C ILE A 300 8.80 17.00 5.12
N ILE A 301 8.50 15.97 4.34
CA ILE A 301 7.20 15.32 4.37
C ILE A 301 7.32 13.98 5.11
N GLY A 302 6.44 13.76 6.08
CA GLY A 302 6.29 12.48 6.76
C GLY A 302 5.07 11.73 6.23
N ALA A 303 5.23 10.45 5.88
CA ALA A 303 4.14 9.55 5.54
C ALA A 303 3.86 8.63 6.73
N GLY A 304 2.63 8.69 7.26
CA GLY A 304 2.20 7.84 8.36
C GLY A 304 1.75 6.45 7.92
N ALA A 305 1.35 5.64 8.88
CA ALA A 305 0.83 4.30 8.65
C ALA A 305 -0.40 4.34 7.72
N LEU A 306 -0.48 3.32 6.86
CA LEU A 306 -1.61 3.09 6.00
C LEU A 306 -2.50 2.03 6.65
N ASP A 307 -3.53 2.47 7.38
CA ASP A 307 -4.40 1.60 8.15
C ASP A 307 -5.82 2.18 8.26
N TYR A 308 -6.74 1.36 8.77
CA TYR A 308 -8.07 1.85 9.12
C TYR A 308 -7.98 2.88 10.25
N PRO A 309 -8.89 3.87 10.29
CA PRO A 309 -9.03 4.73 11.46
C PRO A 309 -9.23 3.90 12.74
N ALA A 310 -8.67 4.37 13.86
CA ALA A 310 -8.62 3.61 15.11
C ALA A 310 -9.98 3.07 15.57
N GLU A 311 -11.05 3.83 15.29
CA GLU A 311 -12.43 3.50 15.63
C GLU A 311 -12.94 2.23 14.91
N PHE A 312 -12.31 1.84 13.82
CA PHE A 312 -12.72 0.74 12.95
C PHE A 312 -11.78 -0.47 12.97
N GLN A 313 -10.62 -0.39 13.61
CA GLN A 313 -9.62 -1.47 13.62
C GLN A 313 -10.09 -2.78 14.27
N GLY A 314 -11.11 -2.72 15.14
CA GLY A 314 -11.74 -3.91 15.73
C GLY A 314 -12.83 -4.56 14.86
N MET A 315 -13.12 -4.03 13.67
CA MET A 315 -14.20 -4.53 12.82
C MET A 315 -13.69 -5.53 11.77
N ASN A 316 -14.55 -6.47 11.40
CA ASN A 316 -14.27 -7.41 10.32
C ASN A 316 -14.18 -6.68 8.96
N GLU A 317 -13.19 -7.01 8.13
CA GLU A 317 -12.96 -6.36 6.83
C GLU A 317 -14.17 -6.42 5.88
N ALA A 318 -14.94 -7.53 5.90
CA ALA A 318 -16.14 -7.63 5.06
C ALA A 318 -17.24 -6.65 5.50
N ALA A 319 -17.35 -6.36 6.81
CA ALA A 319 -18.27 -5.34 7.32
C ALA A 319 -17.80 -3.94 6.93
N LEU A 320 -16.50 -3.65 7.05
CA LEU A 320 -15.91 -2.37 6.64
C LEU A 320 -16.11 -2.11 5.14
N SER A 321 -15.88 -3.12 4.30
CA SER A 321 -16.11 -3.03 2.85
C SER A 321 -17.58 -2.74 2.50
N LYS A 322 -18.53 -3.36 3.22
CA LYS A 322 -19.96 -3.08 3.05
C LYS A 322 -20.33 -1.65 3.41
N MET A 323 -19.71 -1.11 4.46
CA MET A 323 -19.94 0.26 4.93
C MET A 323 -19.20 1.31 4.13
N GLY A 324 -18.41 0.93 3.10
CA GLY A 324 -17.59 1.86 2.33
C GLY A 324 -16.45 2.49 3.15
N ILE A 325 -16.02 1.84 4.23
CA ILE A 325 -14.91 2.32 5.07
C ILE A 325 -13.59 1.82 4.49
N SER A 326 -12.67 2.74 4.24
CA SER A 326 -11.36 2.44 3.68
C SER A 326 -10.23 2.82 4.63
N LYS A 327 -9.04 2.24 4.38
CA LYS A 327 -7.79 2.67 5.02
C LYS A 327 -7.48 4.12 4.67
N THR A 328 -6.79 4.80 5.57
CA THR A 328 -6.32 6.17 5.41
C THR A 328 -4.81 6.24 5.56
N ILE A 329 -4.22 7.31 5.06
CA ILE A 329 -2.82 7.67 5.31
C ILE A 329 -2.75 9.12 5.74
N THR A 330 -1.93 9.41 6.75
CA THR A 330 -1.70 10.78 7.21
C THR A 330 -0.37 11.29 6.70
N LEU A 331 -0.39 12.42 6.01
CA LEU A 331 0.81 13.14 5.58
C LEU A 331 1.03 14.35 6.49
N THR A 332 2.28 14.55 6.88
CA THR A 332 2.75 15.73 7.60
C THR A 332 3.72 16.52 6.73
N SER A 333 3.61 17.84 6.72
CA SER A 333 4.59 18.74 6.11
C SER A 333 5.18 19.61 7.21
N THR A 334 6.40 19.33 7.60
CA THR A 334 7.17 20.17 8.54
C THR A 334 8.04 21.12 7.71
N TYR A 335 7.95 22.41 7.96
CA TYR A 335 8.57 23.43 7.15
C TYR A 335 9.18 24.55 7.98
N ASP A 336 10.14 25.27 7.37
CA ASP A 336 10.76 26.48 7.94
C ASP A 336 9.77 27.66 7.84
N HIS A 337 9.23 28.09 8.99
CA HIS A 337 8.21 29.13 9.04
C HIS A 337 8.72 30.53 8.72
N ARG A 338 10.03 30.71 8.55
CA ARG A 338 10.61 31.98 8.05
C ARG A 338 10.31 32.21 6.57
N VAL A 339 10.19 31.14 5.77
CA VAL A 339 10.06 31.20 4.31
C VAL A 339 8.80 30.54 3.78
N ILE A 340 8.20 29.59 4.53
CA ILE A 340 6.96 28.90 4.15
C ILE A 340 5.84 29.24 5.14
N GLN A 341 4.69 29.64 4.60
CA GLN A 341 3.51 29.98 5.41
C GLN A 341 2.57 28.78 5.54
N GLY A 342 1.83 28.72 6.66
CA GLY A 342 0.92 27.61 6.97
C GLY A 342 -0.16 27.39 5.92
N ALA A 343 -0.74 28.45 5.37
CA ALA A 343 -1.73 28.37 4.30
C ALA A 343 -1.16 27.68 3.05
N GLY A 344 0.04 28.09 2.59
CA GLY A 344 0.69 27.47 1.44
C GLY A 344 1.04 25.99 1.66
N SER A 345 1.48 25.61 2.88
CA SER A 345 1.71 24.22 3.23
C SER A 345 0.40 23.41 3.23
N GLY A 346 -0.69 23.99 3.72
CA GLY A 346 -2.02 23.38 3.70
C GLY A 346 -2.55 23.17 2.28
N GLU A 347 -2.39 24.14 1.39
CA GLU A 347 -2.76 24.07 -0.03
C GLU A 347 -1.91 23.03 -0.78
N PHE A 348 -0.61 22.96 -0.50
CA PHE A 348 0.27 21.95 -1.05
C PHE A 348 -0.19 20.52 -0.67
N LEU A 349 -0.47 20.26 0.61
CA LEU A 349 -1.00 18.96 1.04
C LEU A 349 -2.39 18.68 0.45
N LYS A 350 -3.22 19.72 0.25
CA LYS A 350 -4.50 19.59 -0.46
C LYS A 350 -4.26 19.12 -1.90
N LYS A 351 -3.28 19.70 -2.57
CA LYS A 351 -2.93 19.29 -3.94
C LYS A 351 -2.46 17.85 -4.01
N VAL A 352 -1.62 17.42 -3.08
CA VAL A 352 -1.19 16.00 -2.99
C VAL A 352 -2.40 15.09 -2.78
N HIS A 353 -3.34 15.48 -1.91
CA HIS A 353 -4.59 14.75 -1.70
C HIS A 353 -5.39 14.61 -3.01
N GLU A 354 -5.58 15.71 -3.74
CA GLU A 354 -6.29 15.73 -5.02
C GLU A 354 -5.65 14.79 -6.05
N LEU A 355 -4.32 14.79 -6.16
CA LEU A 355 -3.58 13.88 -7.05
C LEU A 355 -3.79 12.40 -6.63
N LEU A 356 -3.71 12.10 -5.34
CA LEU A 356 -3.91 10.74 -4.82
C LEU A 356 -5.36 10.25 -4.99
N LEU A 357 -6.33 11.16 -5.11
CA LEU A 357 -7.71 10.85 -5.52
C LEU A 357 -7.90 10.84 -7.06
N GLY A 358 -6.82 10.82 -7.83
CA GLY A 358 -6.84 10.65 -9.28
C GLY A 358 -7.15 11.91 -10.08
N GLN A 359 -7.18 13.08 -9.44
CA GLN A 359 -7.45 14.32 -10.20
C GLN A 359 -6.30 14.63 -11.16
N ARG A 360 -6.62 15.35 -12.23
CA ARG A 360 -5.70 15.79 -13.28
C ARG A 360 -4.94 14.65 -13.99
N GLY A 361 -5.52 13.48 -14.10
CA GLY A 361 -4.91 12.38 -14.83
C GLY A 361 -3.67 11.80 -14.15
N PHE A 362 -3.57 11.87 -12.81
CA PHE A 362 -2.38 11.42 -12.08
C PHE A 362 -2.10 9.93 -12.28
N TYR A 363 -3.13 9.07 -12.17
CA TYR A 363 -2.94 7.63 -12.39
C TYR A 363 -2.83 7.29 -13.86
N GLU A 364 -3.48 8.05 -14.75
CA GLU A 364 -3.34 7.92 -16.21
C GLU A 364 -1.89 8.18 -16.63
N GLU A 365 -1.23 9.19 -16.07
CA GLU A 365 0.20 9.46 -16.29
C GLU A 365 1.08 8.28 -15.84
N ILE A 366 0.80 7.71 -14.66
CA ILE A 366 1.51 6.55 -14.12
C ILE A 366 1.32 5.34 -15.05
N PHE A 367 0.08 5.04 -15.43
CA PHE A 367 -0.25 3.92 -16.30
C PHE A 367 0.40 4.07 -17.68
N ALA A 368 0.33 5.25 -18.27
CA ALA A 368 0.98 5.53 -19.55
C ALA A 368 2.51 5.34 -19.48
N SER A 369 3.16 5.85 -18.43
CA SER A 369 4.62 5.72 -18.26
C SER A 369 5.07 4.27 -18.07
N LEU A 370 4.24 3.44 -17.45
CA LEU A 370 4.47 2.01 -17.25
C LEU A 370 3.97 1.14 -18.40
N ARG A 371 3.37 1.76 -19.44
CA ARG A 371 2.77 1.09 -20.61
C ARG A 371 1.66 0.10 -20.20
N ILE A 372 0.83 0.48 -19.23
CA ILE A 372 -0.34 -0.32 -18.82
C ILE A 372 -1.47 -0.04 -19.83
N PRO A 373 -1.99 -1.05 -20.54
CA PRO A 373 -2.86 -0.82 -21.71
C PRO A 373 -4.32 -0.50 -21.36
N TYR A 374 -4.71 -0.56 -20.09
CA TYR A 374 -6.07 -0.28 -19.63
C TYR A 374 -6.13 0.90 -18.66
N GLU A 375 -7.34 1.43 -18.48
CA GLU A 375 -7.59 2.59 -17.64
C GLU A 375 -7.38 2.29 -16.14
N PRO A 376 -6.90 3.27 -15.35
CA PRO A 376 -6.85 3.16 -13.90
C PRO A 376 -8.25 3.05 -13.28
N VAL A 377 -8.29 2.62 -12.04
CA VAL A 377 -9.49 2.72 -11.21
C VAL A 377 -9.73 4.20 -10.90
N LEU A 378 -10.99 4.64 -10.98
CA LEU A 378 -11.37 6.02 -10.75
C LEU A 378 -12.02 6.19 -9.37
N TRP A 379 -11.82 7.37 -8.76
CA TRP A 379 -12.50 7.76 -7.52
C TRP A 379 -13.93 8.15 -7.81
N VAL A 380 -14.87 7.50 -7.13
CA VAL A 380 -16.29 7.86 -7.10
C VAL A 380 -16.80 7.71 -5.66
N GLU A 381 -17.85 8.40 -5.31
CA GLU A 381 -18.56 8.19 -4.05
C GLU A 381 -19.23 6.81 -4.03
N ASP A 382 -19.38 6.20 -2.86
CA ASP A 382 -20.13 4.94 -2.75
C ASP A 382 -21.61 5.23 -2.98
N PHE A 383 -22.27 4.34 -3.73
CA PHE A 383 -23.70 4.48 -4.00
C PHE A 383 -24.50 3.95 -2.81
N ASP A 384 -25.62 4.58 -2.53
CA ASP A 384 -26.57 4.13 -1.52
C ASP A 384 -26.99 2.67 -1.78
N GLN A 385 -26.94 1.85 -0.73
CA GLN A 385 -27.21 0.42 -0.84
C GLN A 385 -28.59 0.13 -0.27
N ASP A 386 -29.60 0.06 -1.13
CA ASP A 386 -30.85 -0.62 -0.79
C ASP A 386 -30.60 -2.13 -0.64
N ASP A 387 -31.34 -2.81 0.27
CA ASP A 387 -31.24 -4.27 0.53
C ASP A 387 -31.37 -5.15 -0.73
N ASN A 388 -31.95 -4.63 -1.81
CA ASN A 388 -32.05 -5.28 -3.11
C ASN A 388 -30.80 -5.09 -4.01
N ASP A 389 -29.85 -4.24 -3.65
CA ASP A 389 -28.73 -3.85 -4.51
C ASP A 389 -27.70 -5.00 -4.69
N ASP A 390 -27.47 -5.82 -3.65
CA ASP A 390 -26.57 -6.98 -3.76
C ASP A 390 -27.00 -8.00 -4.84
N ARG A 391 -28.32 -8.18 -5.03
CA ARG A 391 -28.85 -9.03 -6.11
C ARG A 391 -28.72 -8.36 -7.47
N SER A 392 -29.01 -7.09 -7.52
CA SER A 392 -28.83 -6.25 -8.72
C SER A 392 -27.35 -6.22 -9.13
N LYS A 393 -26.41 -5.97 -8.21
CA LYS A 393 -24.96 -5.94 -8.50
C LYS A 393 -24.42 -7.29 -8.97
N ALA A 394 -24.91 -8.41 -8.43
CA ALA A 394 -24.54 -9.73 -8.92
C ALA A 394 -24.96 -9.94 -10.41
N SER A 395 -26.12 -9.44 -10.82
CA SER A 395 -26.53 -9.47 -12.23
C SER A 395 -25.65 -8.58 -13.11
N ARG A 396 -25.33 -7.39 -12.65
CA ARG A 396 -24.43 -6.46 -13.36
C ARG A 396 -23.02 -7.03 -13.54
N ILE A 397 -22.53 -7.81 -12.58
CA ILE A 397 -21.26 -8.55 -12.71
C ILE A 397 -21.37 -9.62 -13.80
N GLN A 398 -22.51 -10.32 -13.93
CA GLN A 398 -22.72 -11.29 -15.01
C GLN A 398 -22.77 -10.59 -16.39
N GLU A 399 -23.40 -9.42 -16.46
CA GLU A 399 -23.41 -8.58 -17.66
C GLU A 399 -21.99 -8.14 -18.04
N LEU A 400 -21.20 -7.70 -17.07
CA LEU A 400 -19.79 -7.33 -17.26
C LEU A 400 -18.96 -8.53 -17.75
N ILE A 401 -19.10 -9.71 -17.14
CA ILE A 401 -18.44 -10.94 -17.57
C ILE A 401 -18.78 -11.23 -19.03
N ASN A 402 -20.06 -11.12 -19.41
CA ASN A 402 -20.47 -11.33 -20.80
C ASN A 402 -19.92 -10.25 -21.74
N ALA A 403 -19.86 -9.00 -21.31
CA ALA A 403 -19.25 -7.91 -22.08
C ALA A 403 -17.77 -8.18 -22.38
N TYR A 404 -17.00 -8.65 -21.38
CA TYR A 404 -15.60 -9.06 -21.61
C TYR A 404 -15.46 -10.23 -22.57
N ARG A 405 -16.33 -11.24 -22.49
CA ARG A 405 -16.35 -12.38 -23.43
C ARG A 405 -16.57 -11.94 -24.87
N VAL A 406 -17.41 -10.94 -25.07
CA VAL A 406 -17.79 -10.46 -26.42
C VAL A 406 -16.83 -9.39 -26.95
N ARG A 407 -16.34 -8.48 -26.09
CA ARG A 407 -15.61 -7.26 -26.50
C ARG A 407 -14.24 -7.11 -25.84
N GLY A 408 -13.82 -8.03 -24.96
CA GLY A 408 -12.55 -7.93 -24.24
C GLY A 408 -11.34 -7.86 -25.19
N HIS A 409 -11.40 -8.53 -26.33
CA HIS A 409 -10.37 -8.51 -27.37
C HIS A 409 -10.07 -7.11 -27.92
N LEU A 410 -11.05 -6.17 -27.88
CA LEU A 410 -10.86 -4.78 -28.29
C LEU A 410 -9.91 -4.01 -27.36
N MET A 411 -9.73 -4.50 -26.14
CA MET A 411 -8.81 -3.94 -25.14
C MET A 411 -7.46 -4.64 -25.12
N ALA A 412 -7.26 -5.69 -25.95
CA ALA A 412 -6.00 -6.42 -25.96
C ALA A 412 -4.89 -5.59 -26.61
N ASP A 413 -3.72 -5.58 -25.98
CA ASP A 413 -2.50 -4.93 -26.45
C ASP A 413 -1.74 -5.88 -27.36
N VAL A 414 -2.24 -6.01 -28.61
CA VAL A 414 -1.71 -6.94 -29.60
C VAL A 414 -0.58 -6.38 -30.46
N ASP A 415 -0.30 -5.07 -30.35
CA ASP A 415 0.79 -4.42 -31.07
C ASP A 415 2.01 -4.23 -30.13
N PRO A 416 3.11 -4.98 -30.33
CA PRO A 416 4.31 -4.81 -29.51
C PRO A 416 5.12 -3.54 -29.85
N LEU A 417 4.86 -2.90 -30.98
CA LEU A 417 5.61 -1.75 -31.47
C LEU A 417 5.03 -0.44 -30.97
N GLU A 418 3.72 -0.34 -30.86
CA GLU A 418 3.03 0.87 -30.43
C GLU A 418 2.25 0.65 -29.13
N TYR A 419 2.52 1.50 -28.11
CA TYR A 419 1.70 1.54 -26.90
C TYR A 419 0.50 2.44 -27.13
N GLN A 420 -0.69 1.89 -26.95
CA GLN A 420 -1.95 2.63 -26.93
C GLN A 420 -2.76 2.24 -25.69
N GLN A 421 -3.15 3.23 -24.89
CA GLN A 421 -4.13 3.01 -23.84
C GLN A 421 -5.51 2.84 -24.49
N ARG A 422 -6.18 1.72 -24.20
CA ARG A 422 -7.45 1.35 -24.79
C ARG A 422 -8.56 1.45 -23.75
N SER A 423 -9.72 1.94 -24.17
CA SER A 423 -10.94 1.98 -23.38
C SER A 423 -12.13 1.52 -24.20
N HIS A 424 -13.10 0.90 -23.56
CA HIS A 424 -14.36 0.53 -24.15
C HIS A 424 -15.49 0.73 -23.13
N PRO A 425 -16.58 1.46 -23.49
CA PRO A 425 -17.65 1.77 -22.56
C PRO A 425 -18.27 0.53 -21.89
N ASP A 426 -18.48 -0.55 -22.64
CA ASP A 426 -19.08 -1.78 -22.12
C ASP A 426 -18.16 -2.57 -21.18
N LEU A 427 -16.87 -2.23 -21.10
CA LEU A 427 -15.90 -2.88 -20.22
C LEU A 427 -15.55 -2.02 -18.99
N ASN A 428 -16.07 -0.79 -18.94
CA ASN A 428 -15.91 0.10 -17.80
C ASN A 428 -16.90 -0.28 -16.69
N ILE A 429 -16.40 -0.58 -15.52
CA ILE A 429 -17.20 -1.01 -14.37
C ILE A 429 -18.25 0.02 -13.95
N LEU A 430 -17.95 1.31 -14.11
CA LEU A 430 -18.88 2.39 -13.78
C LEU A 430 -20.15 2.36 -14.63
N ASN A 431 -20.05 1.98 -15.91
CA ASN A 431 -21.20 1.86 -16.80
C ASN A 431 -22.12 0.68 -16.43
N HIS A 432 -21.62 -0.25 -15.62
CA HIS A 432 -22.41 -1.32 -15.01
C HIS A 432 -22.89 -0.97 -13.58
N GLY A 433 -22.74 0.29 -13.15
CA GLY A 433 -23.09 0.69 -11.78
C GLY A 433 -22.27 -0.02 -10.70
N LEU A 434 -21.04 -0.43 -11.04
CA LEU A 434 -20.05 -1.00 -10.14
C LEU A 434 -18.94 0.03 -9.92
N SER A 435 -18.37 0.08 -8.72
CA SER A 435 -17.37 1.08 -8.37
C SER A 435 -16.15 0.46 -7.68
N LEU A 436 -15.18 1.31 -7.33
CA LEU A 436 -14.03 0.90 -6.52
C LEU A 436 -14.45 0.32 -5.15
N TRP A 437 -15.60 0.72 -4.63
CA TRP A 437 -16.11 0.21 -3.35
C TRP A 437 -16.59 -1.23 -3.43
N ASP A 438 -17.00 -1.68 -4.61
CA ASP A 438 -17.43 -3.04 -4.85
C ASP A 438 -16.26 -4.03 -5.02
N LEU A 439 -15.06 -3.54 -5.29
CA LEU A 439 -13.89 -4.39 -5.57
C LEU A 439 -13.59 -5.41 -4.46
N ASP A 440 -13.77 -5.03 -3.20
CA ASP A 440 -13.51 -5.90 -2.05
C ASP A 440 -14.77 -6.63 -1.54
N ARG A 441 -15.93 -6.34 -2.12
CA ARG A 441 -17.20 -7.03 -1.82
C ARG A 441 -17.27 -8.37 -2.56
N THR A 442 -17.87 -9.36 -1.91
CA THR A 442 -18.00 -10.73 -2.45
C THR A 442 -19.36 -10.93 -3.08
N PHE A 443 -19.37 -11.34 -4.35
CA PHE A 443 -20.59 -11.58 -5.13
C PHE A 443 -20.65 -13.00 -5.67
N LYS A 444 -21.86 -13.43 -6.08
CA LYS A 444 -22.05 -14.65 -6.85
C LYS A 444 -21.50 -14.48 -8.27
N THR A 445 -20.64 -15.40 -8.71
CA THR A 445 -19.95 -15.33 -10.01
C THR A 445 -20.59 -16.19 -11.10
N GLY A 446 -21.63 -16.99 -10.75
CA GLY A 446 -22.21 -17.95 -11.70
C GLY A 446 -21.25 -19.05 -12.12
N GLY A 447 -20.21 -19.33 -11.32
CA GLY A 447 -19.18 -20.34 -11.63
C GLY A 447 -17.98 -19.81 -12.41
N PHE A 448 -17.93 -18.50 -12.68
CA PHE A 448 -16.78 -17.87 -13.32
C PHE A 448 -15.50 -18.07 -12.51
N GLY A 449 -14.37 -18.36 -13.17
CA GLY A 449 -13.09 -18.65 -12.53
C GLY A 449 -13.12 -19.89 -11.61
N GLY A 450 -14.06 -20.82 -11.82
CA GLY A 450 -14.22 -22.03 -11.02
C GLY A 450 -14.78 -21.82 -9.61
N LYS A 451 -15.23 -20.61 -9.27
CA LYS A 451 -15.75 -20.27 -7.93
C LYS A 451 -17.23 -19.86 -8.02
N SER A 452 -18.06 -20.29 -7.05
CA SER A 452 -19.47 -19.87 -6.96
C SER A 452 -19.63 -18.45 -6.40
N LYS A 453 -18.67 -18.01 -5.60
CA LYS A 453 -18.56 -16.65 -5.03
C LYS A 453 -17.10 -16.23 -5.01
N ALA A 454 -16.85 -14.96 -5.31
CA ALA A 454 -15.52 -14.36 -5.24
C ALA A 454 -15.61 -12.84 -4.97
N PRO A 455 -14.57 -12.21 -4.41
CA PRO A 455 -14.43 -10.76 -4.42
C PRO A 455 -14.47 -10.25 -5.87
N PHE A 456 -15.13 -9.11 -6.10
CA PHE A 456 -15.23 -8.56 -7.46
C PHE A 456 -13.84 -8.25 -8.05
N ARG A 457 -12.89 -7.85 -7.23
CA ARG A 457 -11.49 -7.65 -7.63
C ARG A 457 -10.89 -8.87 -8.32
N ASP A 458 -11.09 -10.07 -7.77
CA ASP A 458 -10.58 -11.32 -8.34
C ASP A 458 -11.25 -11.63 -9.69
N THR A 459 -12.56 -11.42 -9.77
CA THR A 459 -13.31 -11.58 -11.02
C THR A 459 -12.78 -10.63 -12.10
N LEU A 460 -12.63 -9.35 -11.78
CA LEU A 460 -12.12 -8.33 -12.71
C LEU A 460 -10.68 -8.62 -13.14
N LYS A 461 -9.84 -9.12 -12.20
CA LYS A 461 -8.47 -9.54 -12.50
C LYS A 461 -8.45 -10.66 -13.54
N ILE A 462 -9.24 -11.72 -13.34
CA ILE A 462 -9.32 -12.84 -14.29
C ILE A 462 -9.84 -12.35 -15.65
N LEU A 463 -10.86 -11.50 -15.69
CA LEU A 463 -11.40 -10.93 -16.93
C LEU A 463 -10.32 -10.18 -17.72
N ARG A 464 -9.60 -9.28 -17.07
CA ARG A 464 -8.50 -8.53 -17.70
C ARG A 464 -7.36 -9.44 -18.14
N ASP A 465 -7.02 -10.45 -17.33
CA ASP A 465 -5.97 -11.41 -17.67
C ASP A 465 -6.32 -12.29 -18.87
N SER A 466 -7.58 -12.70 -18.97
CA SER A 466 -8.04 -13.59 -20.03
C SER A 466 -8.27 -12.87 -21.36
N TYR A 467 -8.77 -11.62 -21.33
CA TYR A 467 -9.28 -10.94 -22.52
C TYR A 467 -8.54 -9.67 -22.94
N CYS A 468 -7.77 -9.03 -22.05
CA CYS A 468 -7.21 -7.69 -22.29
C CYS A 468 -5.67 -7.66 -22.25
N ARG A 469 -4.99 -8.79 -22.42
CA ARG A 469 -3.51 -8.83 -22.45
C ARG A 469 -2.98 -8.70 -23.88
N THR A 470 -2.02 -9.51 -24.23
CA THR A 470 -1.31 -9.48 -25.52
C THR A 470 -1.93 -10.41 -26.57
N ILE A 471 -3.07 -11.01 -26.28
CA ILE A 471 -3.82 -11.90 -27.17
C ILE A 471 -5.26 -11.45 -27.18
N GLY A 472 -5.80 -11.16 -28.35
CA GLY A 472 -7.23 -10.93 -28.58
C GLY A 472 -7.93 -12.28 -28.81
N VAL A 473 -8.95 -12.59 -28.03
CA VAL A 473 -9.70 -13.85 -28.13
C VAL A 473 -11.15 -13.58 -28.48
N GLU A 474 -11.58 -14.11 -29.63
CA GLU A 474 -12.96 -14.01 -30.14
C GLU A 474 -13.53 -15.42 -30.34
N TYR A 475 -14.51 -15.82 -29.53
CA TYR A 475 -15.12 -17.15 -29.62
C TYR A 475 -16.64 -17.15 -29.41
N MET A 476 -17.23 -16.02 -29.04
CA MET A 476 -18.66 -15.95 -28.71
C MET A 476 -19.58 -16.13 -29.94
N HIS A 477 -19.02 -16.02 -31.14
CA HIS A 477 -19.73 -16.31 -32.43
C HIS A 477 -19.90 -17.82 -32.70
N ILE A 478 -19.16 -18.68 -31.99
CA ILE A 478 -19.25 -20.15 -32.12
C ILE A 478 -20.64 -20.59 -31.68
N GLN A 479 -21.37 -21.32 -32.55
CA GLN A 479 -22.74 -21.75 -32.27
C GLN A 479 -22.82 -22.91 -31.29
N ASP A 480 -21.82 -23.82 -31.28
CA ASP A 480 -21.79 -24.96 -30.39
C ASP A 480 -21.52 -24.53 -28.95
N PRO A 481 -22.45 -24.78 -27.98
CA PRO A 481 -22.28 -24.43 -26.61
C PRO A 481 -21.11 -25.18 -25.91
N ALA A 482 -20.81 -26.41 -26.33
CA ALA A 482 -19.74 -27.21 -25.75
C ALA A 482 -18.38 -26.64 -26.10
N GLN A 483 -18.19 -26.19 -27.35
CA GLN A 483 -16.97 -25.49 -27.79
C GLN A 483 -16.81 -24.15 -27.05
N ARG A 484 -17.86 -23.33 -26.93
CA ARG A 484 -17.80 -22.09 -26.15
C ARG A 484 -17.40 -22.34 -24.68
N LYS A 485 -17.99 -23.37 -24.09
CA LYS A 485 -17.68 -23.77 -22.72
C LYS A 485 -16.22 -24.18 -22.56
N TRP A 486 -15.67 -24.89 -23.56
CA TRP A 486 -14.26 -25.28 -23.55
C TRP A 486 -13.32 -24.04 -23.52
N PHE A 487 -13.63 -23.00 -24.32
CA PHE A 487 -12.88 -21.75 -24.27
C PHE A 487 -12.96 -21.09 -22.90
N GLN A 488 -14.15 -20.99 -22.33
CA GLN A 488 -14.35 -20.40 -20.98
C GLN A 488 -13.53 -21.15 -19.92
N ASP A 489 -13.60 -22.48 -19.91
CA ASP A 489 -12.89 -23.31 -18.94
C ASP A 489 -11.35 -23.23 -19.07
N ASN A 490 -10.85 -22.92 -20.24
CA ASN A 490 -9.40 -22.80 -20.48
C ASN A 490 -8.86 -21.37 -20.37
N LEU A 491 -9.69 -20.36 -20.57
CA LEU A 491 -9.28 -18.95 -20.53
C LEU A 491 -9.57 -18.29 -19.18
N GLU A 492 -10.74 -18.57 -18.58
CA GLU A 492 -11.26 -17.87 -17.40
C GLU A 492 -10.71 -18.47 -16.10
N ARG A 493 -9.41 -18.43 -15.96
CA ARG A 493 -8.69 -18.92 -14.78
C ARG A 493 -7.59 -17.95 -14.36
N PRO A 494 -7.11 -18.01 -13.10
CA PRO A 494 -5.99 -17.20 -12.65
C PRO A 494 -4.79 -17.37 -13.57
N TYR A 495 -4.10 -16.26 -13.83
CA TYR A 495 -2.87 -16.29 -14.64
C TYR A 495 -1.76 -17.02 -13.90
N GLU A 496 -1.16 -17.98 -14.57
CA GLU A 496 0.04 -18.69 -14.13
C GLU A 496 1.25 -18.22 -14.96
N LYS A 497 2.30 -17.79 -14.27
CA LYS A 497 3.54 -17.41 -14.95
C LYS A 497 4.29 -18.68 -15.36
N LEU A 498 4.70 -18.74 -16.63
CA LEU A 498 5.55 -19.82 -17.11
C LEU A 498 6.88 -19.86 -16.36
N SER A 499 7.37 -21.05 -16.06
CA SER A 499 8.70 -21.25 -15.49
C SER A 499 9.78 -20.70 -16.43
N ARG A 500 10.97 -20.39 -15.87
CA ARG A 500 12.11 -19.94 -16.69
C ARG A 500 12.48 -20.97 -17.75
N ASP A 501 12.48 -22.25 -17.40
CA ASP A 501 12.84 -23.33 -18.31
C ASP A 501 11.84 -23.45 -19.46
N GLU A 502 10.56 -23.30 -19.19
CA GLU A 502 9.52 -23.28 -20.20
C GLU A 502 9.64 -22.06 -21.14
N GLN A 503 9.93 -20.88 -20.59
CA GLN A 503 10.20 -19.68 -21.40
C GLN A 503 11.42 -19.89 -22.30
N MET A 504 12.50 -20.48 -21.78
CA MET A 504 13.70 -20.79 -22.57
C MET A 504 13.43 -21.85 -23.64
N ARG A 505 12.60 -22.87 -23.32
CA ARG A 505 12.17 -23.87 -24.30
C ARG A 505 11.38 -23.24 -25.45
N ILE A 506 10.44 -22.35 -25.14
CA ILE A 506 9.64 -21.65 -26.16
C ILE A 506 10.55 -20.78 -27.03
N LEU A 507 11.45 -20.00 -26.43
CA LEU A 507 12.42 -19.17 -27.15
C LEU A 507 13.31 -20.01 -28.06
N GLY A 508 13.81 -21.17 -27.57
CA GLY A 508 14.58 -22.10 -28.36
C GLY A 508 13.83 -22.62 -29.59
N LYS A 509 12.54 -22.97 -29.42
CA LYS A 509 11.70 -23.45 -30.52
C LYS A 509 11.41 -22.37 -31.56
N LEU A 510 11.19 -21.13 -31.13
CA LEU A 510 11.02 -19.99 -32.05
C LEU A 510 12.30 -19.75 -32.87
N ASN A 511 13.47 -19.80 -32.21
CA ASN A 511 14.75 -19.63 -32.87
C ASN A 511 15.08 -20.77 -33.85
N GLU A 512 14.75 -22.03 -33.49
CA GLU A 512 14.85 -23.18 -34.39
C GLU A 512 13.98 -23.01 -35.66
N ALA A 513 12.74 -22.53 -35.49
CA ALA A 513 11.81 -22.28 -36.59
C ALA A 513 12.34 -21.20 -37.55
N GLU A 514 12.79 -20.05 -37.00
CA GLU A 514 13.36 -18.95 -37.79
C GLU A 514 14.63 -19.40 -38.55
N ALA A 515 15.52 -20.13 -37.88
CA ALA A 515 16.72 -20.66 -38.51
C ALA A 515 16.39 -21.63 -39.65
N PHE A 516 15.35 -22.47 -39.48
CA PHE A 516 14.89 -23.38 -40.51
C PHE A 516 14.28 -22.65 -41.71
N GLU A 517 13.46 -21.63 -41.48
CA GLU A 517 12.91 -20.81 -42.56
C GLU A 517 13.99 -20.07 -43.35
N THR A 518 14.96 -19.47 -42.65
CA THR A 518 16.12 -18.82 -43.28
C THR A 518 16.94 -19.83 -44.12
N PHE A 519 17.13 -21.04 -43.62
CA PHE A 519 17.82 -22.12 -44.36
C PHE A 519 17.04 -22.46 -45.64
N LEU A 520 15.72 -22.64 -45.57
CA LEU A 520 14.88 -22.95 -46.72
C LEU A 520 14.95 -21.82 -47.76
N GLN A 521 14.82 -20.56 -47.36
CA GLN A 521 14.97 -19.41 -48.27
C GLN A 521 16.33 -19.37 -48.97
N THR A 522 17.40 -19.74 -48.27
CA THR A 522 18.75 -19.71 -48.83
C THR A 522 19.00 -20.89 -49.80
N LYS A 523 18.31 -22.00 -49.62
CA LYS A 523 18.58 -23.24 -50.36
C LYS A 523 17.59 -23.51 -51.52
N PHE A 524 16.38 -22.99 -51.41
CA PHE A 524 15.28 -23.37 -52.28
C PHE A 524 14.57 -22.16 -52.95
N VAL A 525 15.20 -21.00 -52.94
CA VAL A 525 14.75 -19.82 -53.72
C VAL A 525 15.42 -19.79 -55.08
#